data_3ca8b48d70c1527f74f1dce72ce9e83c
#
_entry.id   3ca8b48d70c1527f74f1dce72ce9e83c
#
_cell.length_a   1.000
_cell.length_b   1.000
_cell.length_c   1.000
_cell.angle_alpha   90.00
_cell.angle_beta   90.00
_cell.angle_gamma   90.00
#
_symmetry.space_group_name_H-M   'P 1'
#
loop_
_entity.id
_entity.type
_entity.pdbx_description
1 polymer ?
#
loop_
_entity_poly.entity_id
_entity_poly.type
_entity_poly.pdbx_seq_one_letter_code
_entity_poly.pdbx_strand_id
1 'polypeptide(L)'
;MINPAPIPVPSAMSSASGDSADAPCRYSAHAAEFINVLTGGTSGVYYPMGVALSQIYGKALPGDKVSVQATKASAENLNLLQAGKGEVAFTLGDALSDAWKGDAEAGFAAPLTKLRGIAGIYPNYIQIVASVDSGIKTLADLKGKRVSVGAPKSGTELNARAVLKAAGLSYKDLAKVEYLPFGESVELMKNRQLDVTLQSAGLGVSALRDLAASMKIVVVEIPPDVVAKIGDAAYLPATIPAGTYEGQAKDVPAIAIQNFLVTREGVTTDVVYRMTKSMWENLDALVAAHSAGKAIKKESALKGMPLPLHPGAEKYYREIGILK
;
A
#
# COMPACT_ATOMS: atom_id res chain seq x y z
N MET A 1 23.57 63.69 54.88
CA MET A 1 23.16 63.68 56.24
C MET A 1 22.92 62.24 56.62
N ILE A 2 23.71 61.70 57.47
CA ILE A 2 23.68 60.44 58.20
C ILE A 2 23.43 59.16 57.38
N ASN A 3 24.54 58.51 57.07
CA ASN A 3 24.69 57.16 56.58
C ASN A 3 24.81 56.20 57.78
N PRO A 4 24.09 55.13 57.95
CA PRO A 4 24.39 54.09 58.89
C PRO A 4 25.21 52.95 58.31
N ALA A 5 26.20 52.51 59.09
CA ALA A 5 27.21 51.52 58.80
C ALA A 5 26.69 50.07 58.72
N PRO A 6 27.47 49.13 58.13
CA PRO A 6 27.07 47.74 57.87
C PRO A 6 27.21 46.85 59.12
N ILE A 7 26.28 45.88 59.26
CA ILE A 7 26.27 44.87 60.30
C ILE A 7 27.06 43.62 59.83
N PRO A 8 27.86 42.95 60.64
CA PRO A 8 28.68 41.82 60.26
C PRO A 8 27.88 40.50 60.27
N VAL A 9 28.21 39.60 59.28
CA VAL A 9 27.67 38.27 59.16
C VAL A 9 28.56 37.27 59.91
N PRO A 10 28.04 36.35 60.71
CA PRO A 10 28.86 35.28 61.30
C PRO A 10 29.07 34.12 60.32
N SER A 11 30.30 33.66 60.19
CA SER A 11 30.71 32.40 59.59
C SER A 11 30.15 31.21 60.39
N ALA A 12 29.58 30.22 59.73
CA ALA A 12 29.33 28.91 60.29
C ALA A 12 29.87 27.82 59.37
N MET A 13 30.55 26.89 59.97
CA MET A 13 31.37 25.81 59.43
C MET A 13 30.58 24.71 58.75
N SER A 14 31.21 24.18 57.71
CA SER A 14 31.35 22.83 57.24
C SER A 14 30.64 21.70 58.04
N SER A 15 29.84 20.91 57.32
CA SER A 15 29.78 19.46 57.54
C SER A 15 29.45 18.78 56.19
N ALA A 16 30.38 17.95 55.73
CA ALA A 16 30.22 17.05 54.60
C ALA A 16 29.29 15.91 55.01
N SER A 17 28.26 15.64 54.19
CA SER A 17 27.62 14.34 54.15
C SER A 17 27.28 14.05 52.70
N GLY A 18 27.83 12.95 52.21
CA GLY A 18 27.61 12.47 50.87
C GLY A 18 26.13 12.08 50.66
N ASP A 19 25.59 12.57 49.57
CA ASP A 19 24.33 12.03 49.07
C ASP A 19 24.56 11.66 47.60
N SER A 20 24.44 10.36 47.37
CA SER A 20 24.41 9.74 46.05
C SER A 20 23.20 10.31 45.29
N ALA A 21 23.50 11.23 44.37
CA ALA A 21 22.50 11.72 43.45
C ALA A 21 22.10 10.59 42.48
N ASP A 22 20.96 9.95 42.79
CA ASP A 22 20.17 9.28 41.77
C ASP A 22 19.85 10.28 40.65
N ALA A 23 20.57 10.18 39.57
CA ALA A 23 20.27 10.92 38.37
C ALA A 23 18.92 10.42 37.85
N PRO A 24 17.85 11.24 37.77
CA PRO A 24 16.61 10.82 37.18
C PRO A 24 16.90 10.44 35.74
N CYS A 25 16.60 9.18 35.40
CA CYS A 25 16.56 8.69 34.04
C CYS A 25 15.67 9.65 33.27
N ARG A 26 16.26 10.55 32.47
CA ARG A 26 15.53 11.45 31.59
C ARG A 26 14.89 10.57 30.54
N TYR A 27 13.68 10.12 30.78
CA TYR A 27 12.79 9.71 29.71
C TYR A 27 12.66 10.91 28.79
N SER A 28 13.36 10.89 27.67
CA SER A 28 13.08 11.83 26.59
C SER A 28 11.61 11.62 26.25
N ALA A 29 10.78 12.57 26.64
CA ALA A 29 9.38 12.57 26.22
C ALA A 29 9.40 12.60 24.67
N HIS A 30 9.10 11.47 24.07
CA HIS A 30 8.91 11.39 22.63
C HIS A 30 7.68 12.24 22.33
N ALA A 31 7.84 13.29 21.50
CA ALA A 31 6.68 14.04 21.04
C ALA A 31 5.77 13.08 20.27
N ALA A 32 4.49 13.06 20.63
CA ALA A 32 3.52 12.19 19.96
C ALA A 32 3.57 12.40 18.44
N GLU A 33 3.86 11.35 17.70
CA GLU A 33 3.87 11.38 16.24
C GLU A 33 2.47 11.05 15.69
N PHE A 34 2.18 11.54 14.49
CA PHE A 34 1.01 11.16 13.74
C PHE A 34 1.42 10.12 12.71
N ILE A 35 0.82 8.95 12.78
CA ILE A 35 1.05 7.86 11.82
C ILE A 35 -0.18 7.73 10.94
N ASN A 36 -0.09 8.26 9.73
CA ASN A 36 -1.17 8.15 8.74
C ASN A 36 -0.89 7.01 7.77
N VAL A 37 -1.76 5.99 7.76
CA VAL A 37 -1.69 4.83 6.89
C VAL A 37 -2.46 5.11 5.60
N LEU A 38 -1.76 5.31 4.50
CA LEU A 38 -2.32 5.58 3.19
C LEU A 38 -2.71 4.27 2.50
N THR A 39 -3.96 4.15 2.07
CA THR A 39 -4.53 2.90 1.58
C THR A 39 -4.98 3.00 0.12
N GLY A 40 -6.24 2.76 -0.15
CA GLY A 40 -6.96 2.86 -1.41
C GLY A 40 -8.44 3.03 -1.12
N GLY A 41 -9.29 2.82 -2.11
CA GLY A 41 -10.74 2.83 -1.93
C GLY A 41 -11.22 1.77 -0.93
N THR A 42 -12.29 2.06 -0.20
CA THR A 42 -12.81 1.24 0.90
C THR A 42 -13.28 -0.16 0.48
N SER A 43 -13.65 -0.35 -0.79
CA SER A 43 -14.03 -1.64 -1.39
C SER A 43 -12.85 -2.47 -1.90
N GLY A 44 -11.61 -1.95 -1.78
CA GLY A 44 -10.36 -2.65 -2.10
C GLY A 44 -9.78 -3.39 -0.90
N VAL A 45 -8.63 -4.04 -1.10
CA VAL A 45 -7.93 -4.81 -0.06
C VAL A 45 -7.05 -3.93 0.85
N TYR A 46 -6.49 -2.84 0.32
CA TYR A 46 -5.61 -1.96 1.11
C TYR A 46 -6.30 -1.37 2.32
N TYR A 47 -7.58 -0.97 2.20
CA TYR A 47 -8.29 -0.31 3.28
C TYR A 47 -8.49 -1.20 4.52
N PRO A 48 -9.10 -2.40 4.43
CA PRO A 48 -9.22 -3.29 5.60
C PRO A 48 -7.86 -3.71 6.17
N MET A 49 -6.84 -3.93 5.33
CA MET A 49 -5.47 -4.18 5.78
C MET A 49 -4.88 -2.99 6.53
N GLY A 50 -5.11 -1.76 6.04
CA GLY A 50 -4.69 -0.53 6.69
C GLY A 50 -5.35 -0.32 8.05
N VAL A 51 -6.63 -0.66 8.17
CA VAL A 51 -7.34 -0.65 9.47
C VAL A 51 -6.71 -1.63 10.45
N ALA A 52 -6.39 -2.86 10.02
CA ALA A 52 -5.71 -3.83 10.86
C ALA A 52 -4.30 -3.34 11.28
N LEU A 53 -3.52 -2.78 10.33
CA LEU A 53 -2.22 -2.18 10.63
C LEU A 53 -2.34 -1.02 11.62
N SER A 54 -3.34 -0.15 11.48
CA SER A 54 -3.52 0.96 12.41
C SER A 54 -3.77 0.51 13.84
N GLN A 55 -4.51 -0.59 14.01
CA GLN A 55 -4.73 -1.19 15.33
C GLN A 55 -3.45 -1.82 15.90
N ILE A 56 -2.65 -2.48 15.05
CA ILE A 56 -1.36 -3.05 15.43
C ILE A 56 -0.41 -1.94 15.86
N TYR A 57 -0.29 -0.88 15.04
CA TYR A 57 0.61 0.24 15.31
C TYR A 57 0.19 1.04 16.54
N GLY A 58 -1.12 1.27 16.74
CA GLY A 58 -1.61 1.95 17.94
C GLY A 58 -1.25 1.24 19.24
N LYS A 59 -1.14 -0.10 19.23
CA LYS A 59 -0.65 -0.89 20.37
C LYS A 59 0.88 -0.83 20.50
N ALA A 60 1.59 -0.85 19.37
CA ALA A 60 3.06 -0.86 19.37
C ALA A 60 3.69 0.51 19.65
N LEU A 61 2.95 1.59 19.39
CA LEU A 61 3.39 2.99 19.50
C LEU A 61 2.48 3.74 20.50
N PRO A 62 2.52 3.39 21.80
CA PRO A 62 1.69 4.04 22.80
C PRO A 62 2.07 5.53 22.90
N GLY A 63 1.06 6.39 22.78
CA GLY A 63 1.23 7.85 22.78
C GLY A 63 1.15 8.48 21.39
N ASP A 64 1.36 7.71 20.32
CA ASP A 64 1.22 8.19 18.95
C ASP A 64 -0.24 8.09 18.48
N LYS A 65 -0.62 8.94 17.53
CA LYS A 65 -1.95 8.93 16.92
C LYS A 65 -1.89 8.22 15.56
N VAL A 66 -2.51 7.06 15.46
CA VAL A 66 -2.57 6.30 14.21
C VAL A 66 -3.91 6.50 13.53
N SER A 67 -3.90 6.85 12.25
CA SER A 67 -5.06 7.05 11.40
C SER A 67 -4.95 6.26 10.10
N VAL A 68 -6.10 6.02 9.46
CA VAL A 68 -6.18 5.37 8.14
C VAL A 68 -6.82 6.34 7.16
N GLN A 69 -6.19 6.51 6.02
CA GLN A 69 -6.70 7.37 4.96
C GLN A 69 -7.03 6.54 3.71
N ALA A 70 -8.29 6.63 3.27
CA ALA A 70 -8.68 6.17 1.95
C ALA A 70 -8.11 7.14 0.90
N THR A 71 -7.51 6.60 -0.15
CA THR A 71 -6.88 7.34 -1.24
C THR A 71 -7.25 6.72 -2.60
N LYS A 72 -6.66 7.24 -3.66
CA LYS A 72 -6.70 6.63 -5.00
C LYS A 72 -5.65 5.52 -5.18
N ALA A 73 -4.97 5.10 -4.13
CA ALA A 73 -3.93 4.07 -4.06
C ALA A 73 -2.58 4.50 -4.70
N SER A 74 -1.82 3.55 -5.26
CA SER A 74 -0.37 3.57 -5.48
C SER A 74 0.26 4.91 -5.82
N ALA A 75 -0.04 5.51 -6.97
CA ALA A 75 0.65 6.74 -7.38
C ALA A 75 0.30 7.95 -6.49
N GLU A 76 -0.95 8.06 -6.02
CA GLU A 76 -1.31 9.09 -5.04
C GLU A 76 -0.57 8.89 -3.72
N ASN A 77 -0.52 7.65 -3.21
CA ASN A 77 0.16 7.30 -1.98
C ASN A 77 1.65 7.68 -2.00
N LEU A 78 2.33 7.33 -3.09
CA LEU A 78 3.76 7.62 -3.25
C LEU A 78 4.03 9.13 -3.30
N ASN A 79 3.19 9.89 -4.00
CA ASN A 79 3.29 11.36 -4.02
C ASN A 79 3.00 11.98 -2.64
N LEU A 80 2.03 11.45 -1.89
CA LEU A 80 1.73 11.91 -0.52
C LEU A 80 2.90 11.62 0.42
N LEU A 81 3.52 10.43 0.36
CA LEU A 81 4.72 10.12 1.14
C LEU A 81 5.88 11.06 0.81
N GLN A 82 6.16 11.29 -0.49
CA GLN A 82 7.21 12.21 -0.93
C GLN A 82 6.98 13.63 -0.40
N ALA A 83 5.72 14.05 -0.32
CA ALA A 83 5.33 15.37 0.20
C ALA A 83 5.26 15.42 1.74
N GLY A 84 5.55 14.33 2.46
CA GLY A 84 5.46 14.27 3.92
C GLY A 84 4.03 14.25 4.48
N LYS A 85 3.04 13.82 3.67
CA LYS A 85 1.62 13.80 4.03
C LYS A 85 1.11 12.41 4.41
N GLY A 86 2.00 11.54 4.86
CA GLY A 86 1.73 10.20 5.36
C GLY A 86 3.02 9.56 5.85
N GLU A 87 2.91 8.52 6.67
CA GLU A 87 4.06 7.84 7.29
C GLU A 87 4.24 6.44 6.75
N VAL A 88 3.16 5.77 6.35
CA VAL A 88 3.21 4.45 5.72
C VAL A 88 2.15 4.34 4.64
N ALA A 89 2.46 3.62 3.56
CA ALA A 89 1.56 3.47 2.43
C ALA A 89 1.63 2.08 1.79
N PHE A 90 0.50 1.66 1.24
CA PHE A 90 0.43 0.52 0.33
C PHE A 90 0.70 0.97 -1.11
N THR A 91 1.43 0.18 -1.86
CA THR A 91 1.69 0.44 -3.28
C THR A 91 1.96 -0.85 -4.06
N LEU A 92 1.69 -0.84 -5.35
CA LEU A 92 2.15 -1.84 -6.31
C LEU A 92 3.62 -1.64 -6.64
N GLY A 93 4.32 -2.73 -6.97
CA GLY A 93 5.76 -2.74 -7.21
C GLY A 93 6.18 -2.04 -8.50
N ASP A 94 5.37 -2.12 -9.56
CA ASP A 94 5.55 -1.36 -10.80
C ASP A 94 5.49 0.15 -10.55
N ALA A 95 4.38 0.63 -9.94
CA ALA A 95 4.21 2.03 -9.56
C ALA A 95 5.32 2.54 -8.64
N LEU A 96 5.82 1.67 -7.73
CA LEU A 96 6.94 2.01 -6.85
C LEU A 96 8.25 2.18 -7.62
N SER A 97 8.51 1.30 -8.59
CA SER A 97 9.68 1.39 -9.49
C SER A 97 9.63 2.66 -10.34
N ASP A 98 8.45 2.96 -10.93
CA ASP A 98 8.24 4.15 -11.76
C ASP A 98 8.41 5.44 -10.95
N ALA A 99 7.88 5.47 -9.73
CA ALA A 99 8.05 6.59 -8.81
C ALA A 99 9.52 6.82 -8.44
N TRP A 100 10.25 5.75 -8.15
CA TRP A 100 11.67 5.83 -7.82
C TRP A 100 12.52 6.36 -8.97
N LYS A 101 12.17 5.99 -10.21
CA LYS A 101 12.83 6.45 -11.44
C LYS A 101 12.37 7.84 -11.89
N GLY A 102 11.20 8.29 -11.48
CA GLY A 102 10.59 9.53 -11.95
C GLY A 102 10.00 9.40 -13.34
N ASP A 103 9.27 8.30 -13.59
CA ASP A 103 8.63 8.08 -14.89
C ASP A 103 7.46 9.05 -15.10
N ALA A 104 7.62 9.96 -16.04
CA ALA A 104 6.62 10.97 -16.36
C ALA A 104 5.34 10.39 -16.99
N GLU A 105 5.44 9.28 -17.73
CA GLU A 105 4.28 8.60 -18.33
C GLU A 105 3.42 7.94 -17.24
N ALA A 106 4.05 7.44 -16.18
CA ALA A 106 3.36 6.93 -15.00
C ALA A 106 2.83 8.04 -14.06
N GLY A 107 3.10 9.32 -14.37
CA GLY A 107 2.63 10.47 -13.61
C GLY A 107 3.58 10.97 -12.53
N PHE A 108 4.87 10.59 -12.59
CA PHE A 108 5.91 11.05 -11.69
C PHE A 108 6.86 12.02 -12.42
N ALA A 109 6.69 13.32 -12.19
CA ALA A 109 7.45 14.36 -12.87
C ALA A 109 8.96 14.37 -12.54
N ALA A 110 9.37 13.70 -11.45
CA ALA A 110 10.75 13.55 -11.00
C ALA A 110 10.85 12.32 -10.08
N PRO A 111 12.08 11.77 -9.87
CA PRO A 111 12.33 10.69 -8.93
C PRO A 111 11.86 11.03 -7.50
N LEU A 112 11.10 10.13 -6.89
CA LEU A 112 10.62 10.28 -5.52
C LEU A 112 11.65 9.70 -4.54
N THR A 113 12.74 10.41 -4.32
CA THR A 113 13.94 9.93 -3.61
C THR A 113 13.79 9.79 -2.09
N LYS A 114 12.72 10.34 -1.50
CA LYS A 114 12.45 10.20 -0.05
C LYS A 114 11.80 8.87 0.32
N LEU A 115 11.31 8.11 -0.64
CA LEU A 115 10.66 6.83 -0.39
C LEU A 115 11.63 5.80 0.18
N ARG A 116 11.14 4.96 1.10
CA ARG A 116 11.90 3.86 1.72
C ARG A 116 11.01 2.63 1.87
N GLY A 117 11.59 1.44 1.62
CA GLY A 117 10.89 0.17 1.75
C GLY A 117 10.69 -0.26 3.19
N ILE A 118 9.56 -0.90 3.47
CA ILE A 118 9.32 -1.61 4.73
C ILE A 118 9.26 -3.11 4.45
N ALA A 119 8.32 -3.56 3.61
CA ALA A 119 8.10 -4.99 3.35
C ALA A 119 7.37 -5.24 2.04
N GLY A 120 7.72 -6.31 1.35
CA GLY A 120 6.82 -6.97 0.41
C GLY A 120 5.71 -7.68 1.18
N ILE A 121 4.47 -7.54 0.71
CA ILE A 121 3.30 -8.10 1.39
C ILE A 121 2.64 -9.18 0.52
N TYR A 122 1.44 -9.02 0.05
CA TYR A 122 0.75 -9.98 -0.79
C TYR A 122 0.73 -9.52 -2.26
N PRO A 123 0.61 -10.43 -3.24
CA PRO A 123 0.46 -10.04 -4.64
C PRO A 123 -0.96 -9.54 -4.92
N ASN A 124 -1.08 -8.47 -5.71
CA ASN A 124 -2.31 -8.16 -6.41
C ASN A 124 -2.37 -8.93 -7.73
N TYR A 125 -3.59 -9.25 -8.14
CA TYR A 125 -3.89 -9.80 -9.46
C TYR A 125 -4.61 -8.75 -10.29
N ILE A 126 -4.22 -8.61 -11.55
CA ILE A 126 -4.97 -7.80 -12.52
C ILE A 126 -6.19 -8.61 -12.94
N GLN A 127 -7.36 -8.16 -12.54
CA GLN A 127 -8.63 -8.83 -12.72
C GLN A 127 -9.50 -8.00 -13.63
N ILE A 128 -9.72 -8.48 -14.85
CA ILE A 128 -10.60 -7.86 -15.85
C ILE A 128 -11.93 -8.62 -15.81
N VAL A 129 -12.96 -7.96 -15.30
CA VAL A 129 -14.26 -8.59 -15.08
C VAL A 129 -15.32 -7.90 -15.90
N ALA A 130 -15.95 -8.65 -16.80
CA ALA A 130 -16.99 -8.20 -17.71
C ALA A 130 -18.36 -8.77 -17.32
N SER A 131 -19.43 -8.07 -17.68
CA SER A 131 -20.77 -8.65 -17.65
C SER A 131 -20.92 -9.69 -18.77
N VAL A 132 -21.62 -10.80 -18.50
CA VAL A 132 -21.92 -11.80 -19.55
C VAL A 132 -22.69 -11.16 -20.72
N ASP A 133 -23.60 -10.23 -20.43
CA ASP A 133 -24.43 -9.53 -21.43
C ASP A 133 -23.60 -8.66 -22.39
N SER A 134 -22.38 -8.26 -22.00
CA SER A 134 -21.48 -7.48 -22.86
C SER A 134 -20.90 -8.26 -24.04
N GLY A 135 -20.95 -9.60 -23.98
CA GLY A 135 -20.37 -10.50 -24.97
C GLY A 135 -18.83 -10.56 -24.96
N ILE A 136 -18.15 -9.88 -24.02
CA ILE A 136 -16.70 -9.87 -23.89
C ILE A 136 -16.20 -11.23 -23.39
N LYS A 137 -15.21 -11.81 -24.09
CA LYS A 137 -14.56 -13.08 -23.73
C LYS A 137 -13.04 -12.96 -23.72
N THR A 138 -12.48 -12.08 -24.54
CA THR A 138 -11.04 -11.87 -24.73
C THR A 138 -10.68 -10.40 -24.58
N LEU A 139 -9.38 -10.10 -24.47
CA LEU A 139 -8.89 -8.71 -24.45
C LEU A 139 -9.26 -7.93 -25.73
N ALA A 140 -9.29 -8.60 -26.88
CA ALA A 140 -9.66 -7.97 -28.15
C ALA A 140 -11.11 -7.45 -28.17
N ASP A 141 -12.02 -8.13 -27.44
CA ASP A 141 -13.44 -7.76 -27.34
C ASP A 141 -13.66 -6.48 -26.52
N LEU A 142 -12.62 -5.94 -25.85
CA LEU A 142 -12.67 -4.65 -25.15
C LEU A 142 -12.84 -3.47 -26.10
N LYS A 143 -12.46 -3.65 -27.38
CA LYS A 143 -12.63 -2.60 -28.40
C LYS A 143 -14.10 -2.21 -28.52
N GLY A 144 -14.35 -0.90 -28.45
CA GLY A 144 -15.72 -0.35 -28.52
C GLY A 144 -16.56 -0.57 -27.27
N LYS A 145 -16.00 -1.01 -26.15
CA LYS A 145 -16.71 -1.22 -24.88
C LYS A 145 -16.49 -0.06 -23.88
N ARG A 146 -17.40 0.02 -22.90
CA ARG A 146 -17.30 0.97 -21.78
C ARG A 146 -16.50 0.31 -20.66
N VAL A 147 -15.33 0.84 -20.36
CA VAL A 147 -14.32 0.22 -19.48
C VAL A 147 -13.99 1.14 -18.30
N SER A 148 -14.09 0.63 -17.07
CA SER A 148 -13.45 1.27 -15.93
C SER A 148 -12.02 0.77 -15.77
N VAL A 149 -11.08 1.70 -15.76
CA VAL A 149 -9.63 1.45 -15.72
C VAL A 149 -9.02 1.71 -14.34
N GLY A 150 -9.85 1.91 -13.31
CA GLY A 150 -9.42 2.28 -11.96
C GLY A 150 -9.42 3.79 -11.73
N ALA A 151 -9.27 4.19 -10.47
CA ALA A 151 -9.26 5.60 -10.09
C ALA A 151 -8.07 6.35 -10.73
N PRO A 152 -8.22 7.66 -10.99
CA PRO A 152 -7.11 8.47 -11.51
C PRO A 152 -5.92 8.43 -10.54
N LYS A 153 -4.70 8.29 -11.03
CA LYS A 153 -3.47 8.17 -10.20
C LYS A 153 -3.46 6.93 -9.31
N SER A 154 -4.15 5.85 -9.69
CA SER A 154 -4.05 4.54 -9.06
C SER A 154 -3.06 3.65 -9.80
N GLY A 155 -2.48 2.66 -9.10
CA GLY A 155 -1.71 1.61 -9.76
C GLY A 155 -2.56 0.76 -10.70
N THR A 156 -3.86 0.60 -10.43
CA THR A 156 -4.80 -0.08 -11.34
C THR A 156 -4.87 0.61 -12.70
N GLU A 157 -4.90 1.94 -12.72
CA GLU A 157 -4.94 2.69 -13.98
C GLU A 157 -3.64 2.53 -14.78
N LEU A 158 -2.47 2.50 -14.11
CA LEU A 158 -1.19 2.20 -14.74
C LEU A 158 -1.18 0.79 -15.34
N ASN A 159 -1.66 -0.20 -14.60
CA ASN A 159 -1.79 -1.57 -15.08
C ASN A 159 -2.75 -1.69 -16.27
N ALA A 160 -3.84 -0.93 -16.29
CA ALA A 160 -4.79 -0.92 -17.42
C ALA A 160 -4.10 -0.43 -18.71
N ARG A 161 -3.28 0.63 -18.62
CA ARG A 161 -2.48 1.11 -19.78
C ARG A 161 -1.52 0.04 -20.27
N ALA A 162 -0.78 -0.59 -19.35
CA ALA A 162 0.21 -1.61 -19.69
C ALA A 162 -0.43 -2.83 -20.39
N VAL A 163 -1.52 -3.36 -19.83
CA VAL A 163 -2.23 -4.51 -20.39
C VAL A 163 -2.87 -4.19 -21.75
N LEU A 164 -3.56 -3.06 -21.87
CA LEU A 164 -4.18 -2.67 -23.14
C LEU A 164 -3.12 -2.46 -24.21
N LYS A 165 -2.02 -1.76 -23.91
CA LYS A 165 -0.89 -1.56 -24.86
C LYS A 165 -0.31 -2.90 -25.32
N ALA A 166 -0.08 -3.83 -24.40
CA ALA A 166 0.44 -5.16 -24.71
C ALA A 166 -0.54 -6.01 -25.55
N ALA A 167 -1.85 -5.78 -25.38
CA ALA A 167 -2.91 -6.39 -26.19
C ALA A 167 -3.15 -5.68 -27.53
N GLY A 168 -2.37 -4.64 -27.86
CA GLY A 168 -2.52 -3.86 -29.11
C GLY A 168 -3.69 -2.87 -29.07
N LEU A 169 -4.16 -2.50 -27.89
CA LEU A 169 -5.25 -1.56 -27.64
C LEU A 169 -4.76 -0.29 -26.93
N SER A 170 -5.53 0.76 -27.05
CA SER A 170 -5.38 2.00 -26.31
C SER A 170 -6.73 2.50 -25.81
N TYR A 171 -6.74 3.52 -24.97
CA TYR A 171 -7.99 4.14 -24.53
C TYR A 171 -8.83 4.72 -25.68
N LYS A 172 -8.21 5.03 -26.83
CA LYS A 172 -8.92 5.53 -28.03
C LYS A 172 -9.76 4.43 -28.72
N ASP A 173 -9.43 3.16 -28.46
CA ASP A 173 -10.15 2.01 -29.01
C ASP A 173 -11.40 1.65 -28.23
N LEU A 174 -11.59 2.25 -27.03
CA LEU A 174 -12.71 2.03 -26.14
C LEU A 174 -13.85 2.99 -26.46
N ALA A 175 -15.11 2.56 -26.29
CA ALA A 175 -16.26 3.45 -26.45
C ALA A 175 -16.31 4.52 -25.35
N LYS A 176 -15.93 4.13 -24.13
CA LYS A 176 -15.83 5.03 -22.98
C LYS A 176 -14.80 4.51 -21.99
N VAL A 177 -13.99 5.42 -21.46
CA VAL A 177 -13.06 5.16 -20.37
C VAL A 177 -13.57 5.83 -19.12
N GLU A 178 -13.77 5.05 -18.06
CA GLU A 178 -14.16 5.55 -16.75
C GLU A 178 -13.00 5.41 -15.76
N TYR A 179 -12.72 6.49 -15.05
CA TYR A 179 -11.67 6.54 -14.04
C TYR A 179 -12.30 6.52 -12.64
N LEU A 180 -12.68 5.33 -12.16
CA LEU A 180 -13.50 5.16 -10.98
C LEU A 180 -12.86 4.27 -9.93
N PRO A 181 -13.11 4.51 -8.64
CA PRO A 181 -12.90 3.55 -7.57
C PRO A 181 -13.67 2.24 -7.83
N PHE A 182 -13.21 1.13 -7.24
CA PHE A 182 -13.78 -0.20 -7.50
C PHE A 182 -15.28 -0.29 -7.22
N GLY A 183 -15.74 0.26 -6.09
CA GLY A 183 -17.16 0.23 -5.72
C GLY A 183 -18.04 0.98 -6.72
N GLU A 184 -17.64 2.17 -7.16
CA GLU A 184 -18.38 2.95 -8.16
C GLU A 184 -18.42 2.24 -9.51
N SER A 185 -17.31 1.59 -9.91
CA SER A 185 -17.29 0.77 -11.13
C SER A 185 -18.29 -0.37 -11.06
N VAL A 186 -18.38 -1.03 -9.92
CA VAL A 186 -19.34 -2.13 -9.68
C VAL A 186 -20.77 -1.62 -9.76
N GLU A 187 -21.09 -0.49 -9.15
CA GLU A 187 -22.43 0.10 -9.23
C GLU A 187 -22.83 0.46 -10.67
N LEU A 188 -21.92 1.03 -11.46
CA LEU A 188 -22.18 1.30 -12.87
C LEU A 188 -22.39 0.01 -13.70
N MET A 189 -21.68 -1.07 -13.38
CA MET A 189 -21.90 -2.37 -14.02
C MET A 189 -23.28 -2.95 -13.68
N LYS A 190 -23.68 -2.95 -12.41
CA LYS A 190 -25.02 -3.37 -11.96
C LYS A 190 -26.12 -2.59 -12.66
N ASN A 191 -25.91 -1.30 -12.88
CA ASN A 191 -26.82 -0.40 -13.58
C ASN A 191 -26.72 -0.48 -15.11
N ARG A 192 -25.94 -1.42 -15.68
CA ARG A 192 -25.70 -1.58 -17.13
C ARG A 192 -25.14 -0.35 -17.83
N GLN A 193 -24.49 0.53 -17.08
CA GLN A 193 -23.82 1.74 -17.59
C GLN A 193 -22.35 1.50 -17.93
N LEU A 194 -21.79 0.37 -17.50
CA LEU A 194 -20.42 -0.07 -17.73
C LEU A 194 -20.43 -1.54 -18.16
N ASP A 195 -19.53 -1.93 -19.07
CA ASP A 195 -19.46 -3.29 -19.61
C ASP A 195 -18.43 -4.14 -18.88
N VAL A 196 -17.32 -3.51 -18.43
CA VAL A 196 -16.18 -4.18 -17.83
C VAL A 196 -15.46 -3.27 -16.82
N THR A 197 -14.95 -3.86 -15.76
CA THR A 197 -14.05 -3.20 -14.81
C THR A 197 -12.71 -3.92 -14.75
N LEU A 198 -11.61 -3.18 -14.72
CA LEU A 198 -10.29 -3.68 -14.41
C LEU A 198 -9.93 -3.30 -12.98
N GLN A 199 -9.54 -4.29 -12.17
CA GLN A 199 -9.19 -4.10 -10.76
C GLN A 199 -7.89 -4.84 -10.44
N SER A 200 -6.85 -4.12 -10.02
CA SER A 200 -5.62 -4.70 -9.50
C SER A 200 -5.73 -4.84 -7.99
N ALA A 201 -6.08 -6.03 -7.53
CA ALA A 201 -6.38 -6.30 -6.13
C ALA A 201 -6.00 -7.73 -5.72
N GLY A 202 -5.90 -7.99 -4.43
CA GLY A 202 -5.85 -9.35 -3.90
C GLY A 202 -7.09 -10.15 -4.30
N LEU A 203 -6.93 -11.46 -4.47
CA LEU A 203 -8.03 -12.35 -4.82
C LEU A 203 -9.16 -12.29 -3.78
N GLY A 204 -10.40 -12.34 -4.24
CA GLY A 204 -11.57 -12.25 -3.38
C GLY A 204 -11.87 -10.83 -2.87
N VAL A 205 -11.39 -9.80 -3.57
CA VAL A 205 -11.69 -8.39 -3.26
C VAL A 205 -13.21 -8.17 -3.17
N SER A 206 -13.65 -7.43 -2.16
CA SER A 206 -15.08 -7.28 -1.84
C SER A 206 -15.91 -6.72 -2.99
N ALA A 207 -15.37 -5.76 -3.74
CA ALA A 207 -16.04 -5.17 -4.89
C ALA A 207 -16.40 -6.23 -5.97
N LEU A 208 -15.48 -7.13 -6.33
CA LEU A 208 -15.73 -8.16 -7.33
C LEU A 208 -16.60 -9.28 -6.78
N ARG A 209 -16.52 -9.62 -5.49
CA ARG A 209 -17.44 -10.57 -4.87
C ARG A 209 -18.89 -10.05 -4.90
N ASP A 210 -19.07 -8.77 -4.58
CA ASP A 210 -20.36 -8.11 -4.64
C ASP A 210 -20.92 -8.07 -6.09
N LEU A 211 -20.06 -7.77 -7.07
CA LEU A 211 -20.46 -7.81 -8.48
C LEU A 211 -20.91 -9.20 -8.90
N ALA A 212 -20.11 -10.24 -8.58
CA ALA A 212 -20.39 -11.62 -8.95
C ALA A 212 -21.69 -12.18 -8.30
N ALA A 213 -21.96 -11.76 -7.06
CA ALA A 213 -23.21 -12.11 -6.37
C ALA A 213 -24.46 -11.39 -6.95
N SER A 214 -24.24 -10.24 -7.62
CA SER A 214 -25.32 -9.40 -8.13
C SER A 214 -25.68 -9.67 -9.60
N MET A 215 -24.72 -10.17 -10.39
CA MET A 215 -24.91 -10.41 -11.82
C MET A 215 -23.95 -11.48 -12.36
N LYS A 216 -24.30 -12.07 -13.52
CA LYS A 216 -23.42 -13.02 -14.21
C LYS A 216 -22.21 -12.31 -14.80
N ILE A 217 -21.02 -12.78 -14.46
CA ILE A 217 -19.74 -12.21 -14.87
C ILE A 217 -18.90 -13.19 -15.69
N VAL A 218 -17.94 -12.61 -16.42
CA VAL A 218 -16.81 -13.30 -17.05
C VAL A 218 -15.53 -12.66 -16.51
N VAL A 219 -14.62 -13.47 -15.99
CA VAL A 219 -13.25 -13.05 -15.73
C VAL A 219 -12.46 -13.24 -17.03
N VAL A 220 -12.03 -12.14 -17.63
CA VAL A 220 -11.32 -12.14 -18.92
C VAL A 220 -9.88 -12.53 -18.70
N GLU A 221 -9.39 -13.51 -19.46
CA GLU A 221 -8.00 -13.97 -19.37
C GLU A 221 -6.99 -12.92 -19.88
N ILE A 222 -5.83 -12.92 -19.27
CA ILE A 222 -4.64 -12.21 -19.76
C ILE A 222 -3.63 -13.28 -20.16
N PRO A 223 -3.50 -13.58 -21.47
CA PRO A 223 -2.64 -14.66 -21.94
C PRO A 223 -1.15 -14.40 -21.63
N PRO A 224 -0.32 -15.45 -21.45
CA PRO A 224 1.11 -15.31 -21.14
C PRO A 224 1.91 -14.51 -22.16
N ASP A 225 1.54 -14.55 -23.46
CA ASP A 225 2.19 -13.76 -24.50
C ASP A 225 1.93 -12.26 -24.34
N VAL A 226 0.76 -11.86 -23.82
CA VAL A 226 0.47 -10.46 -23.47
C VAL A 226 1.33 -10.03 -22.29
N VAL A 227 1.48 -10.90 -21.27
CA VAL A 227 2.39 -10.62 -20.13
C VAL A 227 3.81 -10.38 -20.62
N ALA A 228 4.32 -11.25 -21.50
CA ALA A 228 5.66 -11.12 -22.07
C ALA A 228 5.85 -9.81 -22.86
N LYS A 229 4.83 -9.33 -23.56
CA LYS A 229 4.85 -8.06 -24.32
C LYS A 229 4.89 -6.81 -23.43
N ILE A 230 4.46 -6.89 -22.17
CA ILE A 230 4.58 -5.75 -21.24
C ILE A 230 6.07 -5.43 -21.02
N GLY A 231 6.93 -6.45 -20.91
CA GLY A 231 8.38 -6.28 -20.82
C GLY A 231 8.88 -5.71 -19.49
N ASP A 232 8.05 -5.69 -18.44
CA ASP A 232 8.41 -5.26 -17.10
C ASP A 232 8.41 -6.45 -16.13
N ALA A 233 9.53 -6.65 -15.42
CA ALA A 233 9.74 -7.75 -14.48
C ALA A 233 8.78 -7.73 -13.27
N ALA A 234 8.10 -6.63 -13.00
CA ALA A 234 7.08 -6.54 -11.96
C ALA A 234 5.80 -7.31 -12.33
N TYR A 235 5.54 -7.53 -13.62
CA TYR A 235 4.35 -8.19 -14.14
C TYR A 235 4.63 -9.69 -14.31
N LEU A 236 4.16 -10.50 -13.37
CA LEU A 236 4.40 -11.94 -13.35
C LEU A 236 3.18 -12.72 -13.86
N PRO A 237 3.36 -13.73 -14.74
CA PRO A 237 2.29 -14.65 -15.09
C PRO A 237 1.71 -15.29 -13.84
N ALA A 238 0.38 -15.34 -13.75
CA ALA A 238 -0.34 -15.87 -12.61
C ALA A 238 -1.66 -16.48 -13.03
N THR A 239 -2.37 -17.09 -12.08
CA THR A 239 -3.69 -17.69 -12.30
C THR A 239 -4.66 -17.22 -11.22
N ILE A 240 -5.85 -16.80 -11.63
CA ILE A 240 -6.99 -16.61 -10.72
C ILE A 240 -7.66 -17.99 -10.60
N PRO A 241 -7.62 -18.66 -9.43
CA PRO A 241 -8.15 -20.00 -9.26
C PRO A 241 -9.66 -20.06 -9.49
N ALA A 242 -10.14 -21.17 -10.00
CA ALA A 242 -11.56 -21.48 -10.09
C ALA A 242 -12.26 -21.28 -8.73
N GLY A 243 -13.49 -20.77 -8.75
CA GLY A 243 -14.26 -20.53 -7.53
C GLY A 243 -13.82 -19.31 -6.71
N THR A 244 -12.91 -18.49 -7.22
CA THR A 244 -12.55 -17.21 -6.56
C THR A 244 -13.75 -16.28 -6.50
N TYR A 245 -14.59 -16.28 -7.55
CA TYR A 245 -15.84 -15.52 -7.64
C TYR A 245 -17.01 -16.42 -8.01
N GLU A 246 -18.22 -16.05 -7.61
CA GLU A 246 -19.42 -16.75 -7.98
C GLU A 246 -19.56 -16.83 -9.50
N GLY A 247 -19.87 -18.02 -10.01
CA GLY A 247 -19.99 -18.29 -11.46
C GLY A 247 -18.66 -18.48 -12.19
N GLN A 248 -17.51 -18.27 -11.59
CA GLN A 248 -16.19 -18.54 -12.19
C GLN A 248 -15.81 -20.02 -11.97
N ALA A 249 -16.11 -20.88 -12.93
CA ALA A 249 -15.94 -22.33 -12.83
C ALA A 249 -14.54 -22.83 -13.20
N LYS A 250 -13.67 -22.01 -13.78
CA LYS A 250 -12.36 -22.40 -14.31
C LYS A 250 -11.26 -21.48 -13.81
N ASP A 251 -10.03 -21.99 -13.79
CA ASP A 251 -8.83 -21.18 -13.64
C ASP A 251 -8.72 -20.18 -14.80
N VAL A 252 -8.27 -18.95 -14.49
CA VAL A 252 -8.13 -17.88 -15.48
C VAL A 252 -6.70 -17.36 -15.47
N PRO A 253 -5.97 -17.42 -16.59
CA PRO A 253 -4.67 -16.79 -16.75
C PRO A 253 -4.75 -15.28 -16.47
N ALA A 254 -3.82 -14.77 -15.67
CA ALA A 254 -3.80 -13.40 -15.21
C ALA A 254 -2.36 -12.91 -14.99
N ILE A 255 -2.23 -11.71 -14.47
CA ILE A 255 -0.96 -11.12 -14.02
C ILE A 255 -1.02 -10.93 -12.51
N ALA A 256 0.06 -11.25 -11.82
CA ALA A 256 0.29 -10.83 -10.44
C ALA A 256 1.38 -9.77 -10.36
N ILE A 257 1.20 -8.80 -9.46
CA ILE A 257 2.17 -7.75 -9.15
C ILE A 257 2.32 -7.72 -7.63
N GLN A 258 3.58 -7.76 -7.15
CA GLN A 258 3.86 -7.69 -5.72
C GLN A 258 3.45 -6.33 -5.15
N ASN A 259 2.77 -6.34 -4.00
CA ASN A 259 2.52 -5.15 -3.21
C ASN A 259 3.62 -4.94 -2.18
N PHE A 260 3.87 -3.67 -1.87
CA PHE A 260 4.81 -3.26 -0.84
C PHE A 260 4.15 -2.32 0.17
N LEU A 261 4.59 -2.43 1.41
CA LEU A 261 4.49 -1.36 2.38
C LEU A 261 5.74 -0.50 2.28
N VAL A 262 5.54 0.79 2.19
CA VAL A 262 6.60 1.79 2.06
C VAL A 262 6.38 2.95 3.02
N THR A 263 7.45 3.64 3.34
CA THR A 263 7.48 4.84 4.19
C THR A 263 8.36 5.91 3.53
N ARG A 264 8.74 6.93 4.26
CA ARG A 264 9.64 7.98 3.81
C ARG A 264 10.81 8.19 4.79
N GLU A 265 11.90 8.75 4.33
CA GLU A 265 13.12 8.98 5.13
C GLU A 265 12.92 9.84 6.38
N GLY A 266 11.90 10.71 6.39
CA GLY A 266 11.64 11.61 7.53
C GLY A 266 10.90 10.97 8.70
N VAL A 267 10.49 9.68 8.62
CA VAL A 267 9.94 8.93 9.77
C VAL A 267 11.11 8.40 10.60
N THR A 268 10.99 8.43 11.93
CA THR A 268 12.12 8.04 12.80
C THR A 268 12.43 6.54 12.70
N THR A 269 13.70 6.18 12.90
CA THR A 269 14.16 4.78 12.87
C THR A 269 13.42 3.90 13.88
N ASP A 270 13.16 4.42 15.09
CA ASP A 270 12.45 3.67 16.13
C ASP A 270 11.00 3.39 15.76
N VAL A 271 10.29 4.37 15.24
CA VAL A 271 8.90 4.22 14.79
C VAL A 271 8.82 3.17 13.68
N VAL A 272 9.65 3.26 12.64
CA VAL A 272 9.60 2.28 11.54
C VAL A 272 10.04 0.89 12.00
N TYR A 273 11.02 0.78 12.91
CA TYR A 273 11.40 -0.50 13.51
C TYR A 273 10.21 -1.14 14.22
N ARG A 274 9.52 -0.38 15.09
CA ARG A 274 8.35 -0.88 15.83
C ARG A 274 7.19 -1.25 14.89
N MET A 275 6.90 -0.42 13.88
CA MET A 275 5.89 -0.73 12.87
C MET A 275 6.22 -2.03 12.13
N THR A 276 7.47 -2.19 11.68
CA THR A 276 7.91 -3.41 10.99
C THR A 276 7.78 -4.64 11.89
N LYS A 277 8.34 -4.57 13.09
CA LYS A 277 8.30 -5.66 14.06
C LYS A 277 6.87 -6.06 14.42
N SER A 278 6.04 -5.11 14.81
CA SER A 278 4.67 -5.37 15.24
C SER A 278 3.80 -5.93 14.11
N MET A 279 3.99 -5.50 12.86
CA MET A 279 3.32 -6.10 11.71
C MET A 279 3.64 -7.60 11.60
N TRP A 280 4.93 -7.97 11.67
CA TRP A 280 5.36 -9.37 11.54
C TRP A 280 4.97 -10.25 12.73
N GLU A 281 4.79 -9.67 13.89
CA GLU A 281 4.34 -10.36 15.11
C GLU A 281 2.82 -10.54 15.17
N ASN A 282 2.05 -9.86 14.30
CA ASN A 282 0.58 -9.85 14.31
C ASN A 282 -0.04 -10.17 12.94
N LEU A 283 0.57 -11.08 12.17
CA LEU A 283 0.07 -11.46 10.84
C LEU A 283 -1.36 -12.02 10.85
N ASP A 284 -1.76 -12.69 11.93
CA ASP A 284 -3.13 -13.22 12.08
C ASP A 284 -4.19 -12.12 12.03
N ALA A 285 -3.90 -10.93 12.52
CA ALA A 285 -4.81 -9.78 12.41
C ALA A 285 -4.99 -9.33 10.95
N LEU A 286 -3.92 -9.40 10.15
CA LEU A 286 -3.99 -9.10 8.71
C LEU A 286 -4.78 -10.18 7.95
N VAL A 287 -4.59 -11.45 8.31
CA VAL A 287 -5.36 -12.58 7.74
C VAL A 287 -6.84 -12.45 8.10
N ALA A 288 -7.16 -12.05 9.32
CA ALA A 288 -8.53 -11.81 9.75
C ALA A 288 -9.18 -10.63 9.02
N ALA A 289 -8.41 -9.59 8.69
CA ALA A 289 -8.89 -8.44 7.95
C ALA A 289 -9.21 -8.77 6.48
N HIS A 290 -8.36 -9.60 5.84
CA HIS A 290 -8.60 -10.07 4.48
C HIS A 290 -7.78 -11.33 4.16
N SER A 291 -8.38 -12.27 3.41
CA SER A 291 -7.75 -13.54 3.04
C SER A 291 -6.41 -13.41 2.29
N ALA A 292 -6.18 -12.30 1.58
CA ALA A 292 -4.89 -11.99 0.94
C ALA A 292 -3.72 -11.94 1.95
N GLY A 293 -4.00 -11.67 3.23
CA GLY A 293 -3.02 -11.72 4.32
C GLY A 293 -2.30 -13.06 4.45
N LYS A 294 -2.93 -14.17 4.03
CA LYS A 294 -2.31 -15.51 4.02
C LYS A 294 -1.06 -15.59 3.12
N ALA A 295 -0.94 -14.70 2.14
CA ALA A 295 0.20 -14.64 1.24
C ALA A 295 1.37 -13.80 1.77
N ILE A 296 1.21 -13.12 2.90
CA ILE A 296 2.28 -12.32 3.52
C ILE A 296 3.25 -13.27 4.23
N LYS A 297 4.51 -13.32 3.75
CA LYS A 297 5.53 -14.23 4.25
C LYS A 297 6.84 -13.48 4.52
N LYS A 298 7.48 -13.76 5.66
CA LYS A 298 8.77 -13.15 6.03
C LYS A 298 9.86 -13.45 5.01
N GLU A 299 9.87 -14.66 4.46
CA GLU A 299 10.86 -15.16 3.50
C GLU A 299 10.84 -14.39 2.17
N SER A 300 9.73 -13.76 1.85
CA SER A 300 9.56 -12.92 0.64
C SER A 300 9.53 -11.42 0.92
N ALA A 301 9.72 -11.01 2.18
CA ALA A 301 9.57 -9.62 2.62
C ALA A 301 10.41 -8.60 1.83
N LEU A 302 11.58 -9.00 1.36
CA LEU A 302 12.52 -8.12 0.64
C LEU A 302 12.58 -8.43 -0.86
N LYS A 303 11.89 -9.48 -1.31
CA LYS A 303 11.96 -9.92 -2.70
C LYS A 303 11.35 -8.87 -3.64
N GLY A 304 12.15 -8.40 -4.60
CA GLY A 304 11.68 -7.47 -5.62
C GLY A 304 11.46 -6.04 -5.11
N MET A 305 11.93 -5.67 -3.92
CA MET A 305 11.90 -4.29 -3.42
C MET A 305 12.79 -3.40 -4.30
N PRO A 306 12.21 -2.42 -5.03
CA PRO A 306 12.96 -1.66 -6.04
C PRO A 306 13.73 -0.47 -5.49
N LEU A 307 13.67 -0.21 -4.19
CA LEU A 307 14.29 0.95 -3.54
C LEU A 307 14.91 0.57 -2.19
N PRO A 308 15.78 1.42 -1.60
CA PRO A 308 16.40 1.16 -0.31
C PRO A 308 15.38 0.97 0.81
N LEU A 309 15.68 0.09 1.74
CA LEU A 309 14.90 -0.06 2.97
C LEU A 309 15.04 1.18 3.86
N HIS A 310 14.02 1.40 4.69
CA HIS A 310 14.15 2.34 5.79
C HIS A 310 15.07 1.77 6.88
N PRO A 311 15.94 2.56 7.52
CA PRO A 311 16.87 2.07 8.55
C PRO A 311 16.19 1.30 9.69
N GLY A 312 14.94 1.66 10.05
CA GLY A 312 14.16 0.94 11.05
C GLY A 312 13.73 -0.45 10.58
N ALA A 313 13.31 -0.59 9.33
CA ALA A 313 12.98 -1.88 8.75
C ALA A 313 14.25 -2.75 8.59
N GLU A 314 15.33 -2.16 8.10
CA GLU A 314 16.62 -2.83 7.97
C GLU A 314 17.13 -3.36 9.33
N LYS A 315 17.04 -2.56 10.40
CA LYS A 315 17.39 -2.97 11.78
C LYS A 315 16.61 -4.23 12.18
N TYR A 316 15.30 -4.27 11.95
CA TYR A 316 14.50 -5.45 12.29
C TYR A 316 14.90 -6.67 11.47
N TYR A 317 15.12 -6.54 10.15
CA TYR A 317 15.51 -7.66 9.31
C TYR A 317 16.91 -8.20 9.61
N ARG A 318 17.83 -7.36 10.10
CA ARG A 318 19.13 -7.81 10.64
C ARG A 318 18.94 -8.56 11.96
N GLU A 319 18.10 -8.06 12.87
CA GLU A 319 17.80 -8.72 14.16
C GLU A 319 17.28 -10.14 13.97
N ILE A 320 16.44 -10.38 12.96
CA ILE A 320 15.86 -11.70 12.69
C ILE A 320 16.65 -12.53 11.64
N GLY A 321 17.80 -12.06 11.19
CA GLY A 321 18.72 -12.78 10.30
C GLY A 321 18.28 -12.88 8.83
N ILE A 322 17.31 -12.07 8.38
CA ILE A 322 16.90 -11.99 6.96
C ILE A 322 17.90 -11.16 6.16
N LEU A 323 18.47 -10.14 6.77
CA LEU A 323 19.60 -9.36 6.23
C LEU A 323 20.89 -9.72 7.00
N LYS A 324 22.01 -9.76 6.24
CA LYS A 324 23.37 -9.95 6.79
C LYS A 324 23.96 -8.63 7.29
#